data_270de1474db0c2adeec15eb41478c9b5
#
_entry.id   270de1474db0c2adeec15eb41478c9b5
#
_cell.length_a   1.000
_cell.length_b   1.000
_cell.length_c   1.000
_cell.angle_alpha   90.00
_cell.angle_beta   90.00
_cell.angle_gamma   90.00
#
_symmetry.space_group_name_H-M   'P 1'
#
loop_
_entity.id
_entity.type
_entity.pdbx_description
1 polymer ?
#
loop_
_entity_poly.entity_id
_entity_poly.type
_entity_poly.pdbx_seq_one_letter_code
_entity_poly.pdbx_strand_id
1 'polypeptide(L)'
;MITKRIIPCLDVRNGRVVKGVNFEGVRDVSSPVELGRYYSDSGADELVFYDITASVEGRALFTDILREVASTIFIPLTVGGGINTLDDFDRVLKCGADKVSVNSGAIRNPNLVYEAAQRYGDQCVVLSADIKRVDGQFHVFAKGGREDTGMEAIEWIKRCVGNGAGEVVVNSIDTDGVKKGFDLEMLKAVSDAVEVPVIASGGAGCMEDFVTLFKALPKVDAGLAASIFHFGEVKIPDLKRMLRENEISVRL
;
A
#
# COMPACT_ATOMS: atom_id res chain seq x y z
N MET A 1 -1.73 23.71 -1.12
CA MET A 1 -2.26 22.62 -0.28
C MET A 1 -1.99 21.31 -1.03
N ILE A 2 -1.39 20.30 -0.39
CA ILE A 2 -1.13 19.01 -1.02
C ILE A 2 -2.46 18.26 -1.15
N THR A 3 -2.75 17.68 -2.32
CA THR A 3 -3.98 16.92 -2.56
C THR A 3 -3.88 15.53 -1.97
N LYS A 4 -4.98 15.02 -1.41
CA LYS A 4 -5.07 13.64 -0.93
C LYS A 4 -5.21 12.68 -2.11
N ARG A 5 -4.54 11.53 -2.03
CA ARG A 5 -4.55 10.50 -3.08
C ARG A 5 -5.52 9.37 -2.73
N ILE A 6 -6.23 8.88 -3.73
CA ILE A 6 -7.08 7.68 -3.64
C ILE A 6 -6.41 6.58 -4.44
N ILE A 7 -6.04 5.49 -3.77
CA ILE A 7 -5.16 4.46 -4.29
C ILE A 7 -5.86 3.09 -4.25
N PRO A 8 -6.28 2.52 -5.39
CA PRO A 8 -6.65 1.11 -5.46
C PRO A 8 -5.44 0.19 -5.28
N CYS A 9 -5.64 -0.95 -4.61
CA CYS A 9 -4.63 -1.98 -4.45
C CYS A 9 -5.04 -3.28 -5.14
N LEU A 10 -4.18 -3.82 -6.00
CA LEU A 10 -4.33 -5.12 -6.64
C LEU A 10 -3.55 -6.17 -5.84
N ASP A 11 -4.24 -6.97 -5.04
CA ASP A 11 -3.67 -8.15 -4.41
C ASP A 11 -3.64 -9.29 -5.45
N VAL A 12 -2.45 -9.66 -5.92
CA VAL A 12 -2.28 -10.63 -7.01
C VAL A 12 -1.78 -11.97 -6.47
N ARG A 13 -2.45 -13.05 -6.88
CA ARG A 13 -2.05 -14.44 -6.61
C ARG A 13 -2.22 -15.26 -7.89
N ASN A 14 -1.20 -16.01 -8.27
CA ASN A 14 -1.23 -16.84 -9.49
C ASN A 14 -1.65 -16.07 -10.75
N GLY A 15 -1.22 -14.80 -10.86
CA GLY A 15 -1.54 -13.94 -12.00
C GLY A 15 -2.97 -13.38 -12.03
N ARG A 16 -3.75 -13.56 -10.99
CA ARG A 16 -5.13 -13.05 -10.86
C ARG A 16 -5.25 -12.11 -9.68
N VAL A 17 -6.08 -11.09 -9.80
CA VAL A 17 -6.46 -10.25 -8.66
C VAL A 17 -7.40 -11.04 -7.77
N VAL A 18 -7.10 -11.03 -6.49
CA VAL A 18 -7.82 -11.77 -5.47
C VAL A 18 -8.13 -10.87 -4.27
N LYS A 19 -9.13 -11.21 -3.46
CA LYS A 19 -9.37 -10.54 -2.19
C LYS A 19 -9.86 -11.54 -1.13
N GLY A 20 -9.32 -11.39 0.07
CA GLY A 20 -9.73 -12.09 1.29
C GLY A 20 -10.10 -11.11 2.41
N VAL A 21 -10.40 -11.64 3.59
CA VAL A 21 -10.59 -10.90 4.84
C VAL A 21 -9.47 -11.31 5.81
N ASN A 22 -8.83 -10.36 6.47
CA ASN A 22 -7.67 -10.60 7.34
C ASN A 22 -6.59 -11.51 6.69
N PHE A 23 -6.33 -11.28 5.39
CA PHE A 23 -5.42 -12.09 4.55
C PHE A 23 -5.81 -13.58 4.38
N GLU A 24 -7.05 -13.95 4.69
CA GLU A 24 -7.59 -15.32 4.56
C GLU A 24 -8.82 -15.37 3.62
N GLY A 25 -9.22 -16.57 3.22
CA GLY A 25 -10.45 -16.79 2.43
C GLY A 25 -10.46 -16.17 1.03
N VAL A 26 -9.32 -16.15 0.37
CA VAL A 26 -9.06 -15.43 -0.88
C VAL A 26 -9.94 -15.92 -2.03
N ARG A 27 -10.66 -15.00 -2.69
CA ARG A 27 -11.49 -15.23 -3.89
C ARG A 27 -10.91 -14.52 -5.11
N ASP A 28 -11.05 -15.12 -6.29
CA ASP A 28 -10.71 -14.52 -7.58
C ASP A 28 -11.65 -13.33 -7.87
N VAL A 29 -11.09 -12.23 -8.37
CA VAL A 29 -11.84 -11.02 -8.72
C VAL A 29 -11.80 -10.76 -10.21
N SER A 30 -10.60 -10.57 -10.81
CA SER A 30 -10.44 -10.20 -12.22
C SER A 30 -8.99 -10.31 -12.70
N SER A 31 -8.75 -9.93 -13.97
CA SER A 31 -7.41 -9.70 -14.53
C SER A 31 -6.78 -8.44 -13.94
N PRO A 32 -5.49 -8.47 -13.50
CA PRO A 32 -4.78 -7.28 -13.05
C PRO A 32 -4.73 -6.17 -14.11
N VAL A 33 -4.61 -6.54 -15.39
CA VAL A 33 -4.52 -5.60 -16.52
C VAL A 33 -5.85 -4.85 -16.73
N GLU A 34 -6.97 -5.58 -16.72
CA GLU A 34 -8.30 -4.99 -16.88
C GLU A 34 -8.64 -4.04 -15.72
N LEU A 35 -8.38 -4.47 -14.47
CA LEU A 35 -8.63 -3.63 -13.30
C LEU A 35 -7.68 -2.44 -13.25
N GLY A 36 -6.40 -2.62 -13.59
CA GLY A 36 -5.44 -1.52 -13.64
C GLY A 36 -5.89 -0.44 -14.62
N ARG A 37 -6.29 -0.81 -15.84
CA ARG A 37 -6.85 0.11 -16.82
C ARG A 37 -8.10 0.80 -16.30
N TYR A 38 -9.05 0.04 -15.76
CA TYR A 38 -10.28 0.58 -15.19
C TYR A 38 -10.01 1.64 -14.13
N TYR A 39 -9.07 1.42 -13.22
CA TYR A 39 -8.74 2.39 -12.18
C TYR A 39 -8.00 3.62 -12.73
N SER A 40 -7.09 3.42 -13.68
CA SER A 40 -6.44 4.54 -14.38
C SER A 40 -7.47 5.43 -15.06
N ASP A 41 -8.41 4.85 -15.79
CA ASP A 41 -9.47 5.58 -16.50
C ASP A 41 -10.52 6.19 -15.55
N SER A 42 -10.71 5.61 -14.37
CA SER A 42 -11.62 6.09 -13.32
C SER A 42 -11.04 7.22 -12.46
N GLY A 43 -9.82 7.68 -12.74
CA GLY A 43 -9.20 8.81 -12.04
C GLY A 43 -8.59 8.43 -10.69
N ALA A 44 -8.13 7.21 -10.49
CA ALA A 44 -7.24 6.87 -9.39
C ALA A 44 -5.96 7.72 -9.45
N ASP A 45 -5.39 8.06 -8.29
CA ASP A 45 -4.19 8.90 -8.25
C ASP A 45 -2.88 8.11 -8.37
N GLU A 46 -2.94 6.82 -8.04
CA GLU A 46 -1.85 5.86 -8.07
C GLU A 46 -2.45 4.45 -8.06
N LEU A 47 -1.72 3.44 -8.51
CA LEU A 47 -2.08 2.03 -8.42
C LEU A 47 -1.02 1.28 -7.61
N VAL A 48 -1.45 0.42 -6.69
CA VAL A 48 -0.57 -0.51 -5.98
C VAL A 48 -0.80 -1.92 -6.51
N PHE A 49 0.29 -2.65 -6.79
CA PHE A 49 0.30 -4.04 -7.22
C PHE A 49 1.11 -4.86 -6.21
N TYR A 50 0.47 -5.73 -5.47
CA TYR A 50 1.13 -6.66 -4.54
C TYR A 50 0.99 -8.10 -5.00
N ASP A 51 2.13 -8.78 -5.23
CA ASP A 51 2.17 -10.23 -5.32
C ASP A 51 2.18 -10.80 -3.90
N ILE A 52 0.99 -11.17 -3.41
CA ILE A 52 0.78 -11.53 -2.00
C ILE A 52 1.35 -12.90 -1.62
N THR A 53 1.79 -13.70 -2.57
CA THR A 53 2.35 -15.05 -2.31
C THR A 53 3.86 -15.14 -2.57
N ALA A 54 4.45 -14.21 -3.32
CA ALA A 54 5.86 -14.26 -3.69
C ALA A 54 6.81 -14.39 -2.48
N SER A 55 6.58 -13.60 -1.43
CA SER A 55 7.39 -13.65 -0.19
C SER A 55 7.25 -14.97 0.58
N VAL A 56 6.09 -15.59 0.54
CA VAL A 56 5.79 -16.85 1.24
C VAL A 56 6.34 -18.04 0.46
N GLU A 57 6.19 -18.00 -0.87
CA GLU A 57 6.62 -19.06 -1.79
C GLU A 57 8.12 -18.97 -2.14
N GLY A 58 8.79 -17.87 -1.76
CA GLY A 58 10.22 -17.65 -2.04
C GLY A 58 10.53 -17.53 -3.53
N ARG A 59 9.56 -17.11 -4.36
CA ARG A 59 9.70 -16.94 -5.80
C ARG A 59 9.78 -15.48 -6.21
N ALA A 60 10.23 -15.26 -7.43
CA ALA A 60 10.19 -13.94 -8.06
C ALA A 60 8.75 -13.51 -8.38
N LEU A 61 8.54 -12.19 -8.41
CA LEU A 61 7.28 -11.55 -8.79
C LEU A 61 6.94 -11.84 -10.27
N PHE A 62 5.65 -11.82 -10.63
CA PHE A 62 5.15 -12.03 -12.00
C PHE A 62 5.47 -10.84 -12.91
N THR A 63 6.67 -10.82 -13.50
CA THR A 63 7.18 -9.69 -14.29
C THR A 63 6.43 -9.46 -15.60
N ASP A 64 5.92 -10.51 -16.24
CA ASP A 64 5.22 -10.37 -17.52
C ASP A 64 3.87 -9.67 -17.34
N ILE A 65 3.10 -10.08 -16.33
CA ILE A 65 1.85 -9.42 -15.95
C ILE A 65 2.12 -7.97 -15.51
N LEU A 66 3.19 -7.73 -14.76
CA LEU A 66 3.57 -6.39 -14.33
C LEU A 66 3.85 -5.47 -15.52
N ARG A 67 4.61 -5.94 -16.54
CA ARG A 67 4.85 -5.16 -17.77
C ARG A 67 3.56 -4.83 -18.50
N GLU A 68 2.65 -5.79 -18.58
CA GLU A 68 1.36 -5.60 -19.23
C GLU A 68 0.50 -4.55 -18.48
N VAL A 69 0.41 -4.63 -17.15
CA VAL A 69 -0.25 -3.60 -16.32
C VAL A 69 0.40 -2.24 -16.56
N ALA A 70 1.72 -2.12 -16.41
CA ALA A 70 2.45 -0.87 -16.55
C ALA A 70 2.27 -0.22 -17.94
N SER A 71 2.13 -1.03 -19.00
CA SER A 71 1.91 -0.53 -20.37
C SER A 71 0.50 0.00 -20.62
N THR A 72 -0.46 -0.28 -19.74
CA THR A 72 -1.89 0.05 -19.93
C THR A 72 -2.41 1.15 -19.04
N ILE A 73 -1.62 1.60 -18.05
CA ILE A 73 -2.01 2.64 -17.10
C ILE A 73 -1.20 3.93 -17.32
N PHE A 74 -1.76 5.08 -16.91
CA PHE A 74 -1.14 6.41 -17.03
C PHE A 74 -1.06 7.13 -15.68
N ILE A 75 -1.08 6.36 -14.60
CA ILE A 75 -0.92 6.81 -13.20
C ILE A 75 0.28 6.10 -12.58
N PRO A 76 0.93 6.68 -11.56
CA PRO A 76 2.05 6.04 -10.88
C PRO A 76 1.73 4.63 -10.41
N LEU A 77 2.70 3.71 -10.55
CA LEU A 77 2.60 2.31 -10.19
C LEU A 77 3.59 1.97 -9.08
N THR A 78 3.06 1.61 -7.92
CA THR A 78 3.84 1.05 -6.81
C THR A 78 3.72 -0.47 -6.81
N VAL A 79 4.85 -1.17 -6.75
CA VAL A 79 4.90 -2.64 -6.85
C VAL A 79 5.60 -3.24 -5.64
N GLY A 80 5.00 -4.28 -5.07
CA GLY A 80 5.58 -5.03 -3.95
C GLY A 80 5.27 -6.53 -4.01
N GLY A 81 5.80 -7.24 -3.02
CA GLY A 81 5.74 -8.68 -2.93
C GLY A 81 7.01 -9.37 -3.42
N GLY A 82 7.65 -10.16 -2.57
CA GLY A 82 8.85 -10.91 -2.90
C GLY A 82 10.12 -10.08 -3.12
N ILE A 83 10.14 -8.81 -2.74
CA ILE A 83 11.29 -7.90 -2.87
C ILE A 83 12.27 -8.13 -1.72
N ASN A 84 13.48 -8.57 -2.03
CA ASN A 84 14.49 -8.98 -1.05
C ASN A 84 15.90 -8.43 -1.33
N THR A 85 16.18 -8.03 -2.56
CA THR A 85 17.50 -7.62 -3.04
C THR A 85 17.39 -6.39 -3.93
N LEU A 86 18.53 -5.71 -4.18
CA LEU A 86 18.60 -4.63 -5.16
C LEU A 86 18.28 -5.11 -6.59
N ASP A 87 18.57 -6.38 -6.90
CA ASP A 87 18.23 -6.96 -8.22
C ASP A 87 16.71 -7.11 -8.37
N ASP A 88 15.96 -7.33 -7.26
CA ASP A 88 14.50 -7.31 -7.28
C ASP A 88 13.98 -5.89 -7.56
N PHE A 89 14.55 -4.86 -6.92
CA PHE A 89 14.24 -3.46 -7.22
C PHE A 89 14.47 -3.14 -8.70
N ASP A 90 15.67 -3.46 -9.22
CA ASP A 90 16.04 -3.20 -10.61
C ASP A 90 15.08 -3.87 -11.58
N ARG A 91 14.73 -5.14 -11.32
CA ARG A 91 13.79 -5.92 -12.13
C ARG A 91 12.41 -5.28 -12.19
N VAL A 92 11.87 -4.85 -11.04
CA VAL A 92 10.53 -4.27 -10.92
C VAL A 92 10.48 -2.90 -11.60
N LEU A 93 11.47 -2.04 -11.36
CA LEU A 93 11.58 -0.72 -12.01
C LEU A 93 11.71 -0.85 -13.54
N LYS A 94 12.49 -1.81 -14.04
CA LYS A 94 12.62 -2.11 -15.49
C LYS A 94 11.33 -2.68 -16.11
N CYS A 95 10.41 -3.18 -15.30
CA CYS A 95 9.10 -3.61 -15.77
C CYS A 95 8.09 -2.46 -15.86
N GLY A 96 8.46 -1.23 -15.45
CA GLY A 96 7.63 -0.03 -15.55
C GLY A 96 7.00 0.43 -14.22
N ALA A 97 7.44 -0.10 -13.08
CA ALA A 97 7.06 0.46 -11.79
C ALA A 97 7.76 1.80 -11.54
N ASP A 98 7.05 2.74 -10.90
CA ASP A 98 7.60 4.02 -10.46
C ASP A 98 8.19 3.92 -9.05
N LYS A 99 7.62 3.05 -8.22
CA LYS A 99 8.02 2.83 -6.84
C LYS A 99 8.05 1.33 -6.50
N VAL A 100 8.89 0.97 -5.56
CA VAL A 100 9.03 -0.40 -5.05
C VAL A 100 8.71 -0.45 -3.58
N SER A 101 7.73 -1.29 -3.23
CA SER A 101 7.27 -1.45 -1.85
C SER A 101 7.92 -2.68 -1.21
N VAL A 102 8.52 -2.50 -0.04
CA VAL A 102 9.23 -3.54 0.69
C VAL A 102 8.75 -3.64 2.13
N ASN A 103 8.57 -4.87 2.64
CA ASN A 103 8.30 -5.19 4.04
C ASN A 103 9.26 -6.28 4.52
N SER A 104 8.95 -7.57 4.32
CA SER A 104 9.75 -8.70 4.84
C SER A 104 11.21 -8.68 4.38
N GLY A 105 11.52 -8.14 3.20
CA GLY A 105 12.89 -7.95 2.72
C GLY A 105 13.67 -6.95 3.57
N ALA A 106 13.04 -5.82 3.93
CA ALA A 106 13.63 -4.81 4.81
C ALA A 106 13.79 -5.34 6.25
N ILE A 107 12.82 -6.12 6.74
CA ILE A 107 12.90 -6.75 8.07
C ILE A 107 14.12 -7.68 8.16
N ARG A 108 14.35 -8.50 7.11
CA ARG A 108 15.50 -9.41 7.05
C ARG A 108 16.83 -8.69 6.86
N ASN A 109 16.85 -7.65 6.04
CA ASN A 109 18.02 -6.84 5.75
C ASN A 109 17.64 -5.35 5.77
N PRO A 110 17.72 -4.67 6.93
CA PRO A 110 17.42 -3.24 7.03
C PRO A 110 18.28 -2.34 6.13
N ASN A 111 19.46 -2.83 5.73
CA ASN A 111 20.35 -2.10 4.84
C ASN A 111 19.81 -2.01 3.40
N LEU A 112 18.89 -2.91 3.02
CA LEU A 112 18.26 -2.90 1.69
C LEU A 112 17.57 -1.56 1.39
N VAL A 113 16.90 -0.96 2.40
CA VAL A 113 16.23 0.34 2.26
C VAL A 113 17.26 1.43 1.93
N TYR A 114 18.36 1.48 2.68
CA TYR A 114 19.42 2.45 2.46
C TYR A 114 20.08 2.28 1.08
N GLU A 115 20.46 1.06 0.72
CA GLU A 115 21.11 0.76 -0.57
C GLU A 115 20.17 1.09 -1.75
N ALA A 116 18.87 0.78 -1.63
CA ALA A 116 17.87 1.11 -2.65
C ALA A 116 17.70 2.63 -2.80
N ALA A 117 17.60 3.36 -1.68
CA ALA A 117 17.48 4.81 -1.67
C ALA A 117 18.71 5.50 -2.30
N GLN A 118 19.92 5.03 -1.98
CA GLN A 118 21.16 5.55 -2.58
C GLN A 118 21.21 5.30 -4.10
N ARG A 119 20.68 4.18 -4.57
CA ARG A 119 20.78 3.80 -5.98
C ARG A 119 19.67 4.37 -6.85
N TYR A 120 18.43 4.46 -6.33
CA TYR A 120 17.23 4.81 -7.10
C TYR A 120 16.58 6.10 -6.64
N GLY A 121 17.00 6.65 -5.51
CA GLY A 121 16.39 7.80 -4.83
C GLY A 121 15.31 7.38 -3.83
N ASP A 122 15.14 8.14 -2.78
CA ASP A 122 14.18 7.89 -1.69
C ASP A 122 12.74 7.78 -2.22
N GLN A 123 12.39 8.58 -3.23
CA GLN A 123 11.07 8.60 -3.86
C GLN A 123 10.67 7.27 -4.51
N CYS A 124 11.63 6.39 -4.82
CA CYS A 124 11.38 5.05 -5.35
C CYS A 124 11.16 3.99 -4.28
N VAL A 125 11.45 4.29 -3.00
CA VAL A 125 11.42 3.33 -1.90
C VAL A 125 10.21 3.56 -1.02
N VAL A 126 9.30 2.60 -1.01
CA VAL A 126 8.10 2.59 -0.16
C VAL A 126 8.27 1.52 0.93
N LEU A 127 8.19 1.92 2.19
CA LEU A 127 8.08 0.96 3.28
C LEU A 127 6.61 0.52 3.41
N SER A 128 6.31 -0.76 3.23
CA SER A 128 5.02 -1.34 3.61
C SER A 128 5.15 -1.91 5.02
N ALA A 129 4.42 -1.37 5.98
CA ALA A 129 4.43 -1.84 7.35
C ALA A 129 3.11 -2.54 7.69
N ASP A 130 3.15 -3.87 7.80
CA ASP A 130 2.03 -4.66 8.29
C ASP A 130 2.05 -4.60 9.82
N ILE A 131 1.05 -3.98 10.42
CA ILE A 131 1.04 -3.66 11.85
C ILE A 131 -0.18 -4.27 12.52
N LYS A 132 0.03 -4.82 13.70
CA LYS A 132 -1.03 -5.37 14.56
C LYS A 132 -0.82 -4.96 16.01
N ARG A 133 -1.90 -4.83 16.78
CA ARG A 133 -1.83 -4.68 18.23
C ARG A 133 -1.55 -6.01 18.90
N VAL A 134 -0.48 -6.06 19.69
CA VAL A 134 -0.10 -7.18 20.52
C VAL A 134 0.13 -6.63 21.94
N ASP A 135 -0.63 -7.11 22.91
CA ASP A 135 -0.56 -6.67 24.31
C ASP A 135 -0.59 -5.13 24.49
N GLY A 136 -1.39 -4.44 23.67
CA GLY A 136 -1.54 -2.98 23.69
C GLY A 136 -0.44 -2.18 23.00
N GLN A 137 0.52 -2.84 22.36
CA GLN A 137 1.61 -2.22 21.57
C GLN A 137 1.41 -2.48 20.08
N PHE A 138 1.99 -1.62 19.23
CA PHE A 138 1.99 -1.81 17.79
C PHE A 138 3.23 -2.61 17.38
N HIS A 139 3.03 -3.84 16.92
CA HIS A 139 4.09 -4.71 16.41
C HIS A 139 4.09 -4.77 14.89
N VAL A 140 5.29 -4.84 14.31
CA VAL A 140 5.49 -5.09 12.88
C VAL A 140 5.42 -6.59 12.60
N PHE A 141 4.71 -6.94 11.54
CA PHE A 141 4.57 -8.31 11.07
C PHE A 141 5.28 -8.53 9.73
N ALA A 142 5.87 -9.70 9.59
CA ALA A 142 6.48 -10.20 8.36
C ALA A 142 5.56 -11.19 7.62
N LYS A 143 6.00 -11.62 6.42
CA LYS A 143 5.38 -12.68 5.62
C LYS A 143 3.88 -12.47 5.37
N GLY A 144 3.50 -11.20 5.03
CA GLY A 144 2.10 -10.85 4.78
C GLY A 144 1.24 -11.00 6.03
N GLY A 145 1.69 -10.43 7.14
CA GLY A 145 0.94 -10.38 8.39
C GLY A 145 0.91 -11.69 9.22
N ARG A 146 1.74 -12.70 8.86
CA ARG A 146 1.69 -14.04 9.49
C ARG A 146 2.71 -14.24 10.61
N GLU A 147 3.76 -13.44 10.68
CA GLU A 147 4.86 -13.61 11.62
C GLU A 147 5.07 -12.33 12.41
N ASP A 148 4.81 -12.37 13.71
CA ASP A 148 5.15 -11.28 14.62
C ASP A 148 6.68 -11.21 14.76
N THR A 149 7.24 -10.05 14.48
CA THR A 149 8.70 -9.83 14.60
C THR A 149 9.11 -9.42 16.01
N GLY A 150 8.17 -9.09 16.89
CA GLY A 150 8.41 -8.50 18.20
C GLY A 150 8.96 -7.07 18.14
N MET A 151 9.09 -6.47 16.95
CA MET A 151 9.59 -5.09 16.81
C MET A 151 8.45 -4.10 17.01
N GLU A 152 8.72 -3.03 17.77
CA GLU A 152 7.82 -1.89 17.90
C GLU A 152 7.74 -1.14 16.57
N ALA A 153 6.51 -0.87 16.11
CA ALA A 153 6.25 -0.42 14.75
C ALA A 153 6.75 1.01 14.49
N ILE A 154 6.59 1.93 15.43
CA ILE A 154 6.96 3.34 15.24
C ILE A 154 8.49 3.47 15.15
N GLU A 155 9.23 2.80 16.02
CA GLU A 155 10.70 2.81 15.97
C GLU A 155 11.23 2.14 14.70
N TRP A 156 10.59 1.06 14.24
CA TRP A 156 10.92 0.43 12.97
C TRP A 156 10.72 1.37 11.79
N ILE A 157 9.55 2.03 11.72
CA ILE A 157 9.24 2.98 10.64
C ILE A 157 10.22 4.15 10.63
N LYS A 158 10.50 4.76 11.79
CA LYS A 158 11.50 5.84 11.92
C LYS A 158 12.86 5.41 11.39
N ARG A 159 13.29 4.20 11.74
CA ARG A 159 14.56 3.63 11.26
C ARG A 159 14.57 3.51 9.73
N CYS A 160 13.50 2.97 9.13
CA CYS A 160 13.42 2.83 7.69
C CYS A 160 13.35 4.18 6.96
N VAL A 161 12.62 5.16 7.50
CA VAL A 161 12.60 6.54 6.98
C VAL A 161 13.99 7.17 7.08
N GLY A 162 14.67 7.02 8.20
CA GLY A 162 16.06 7.47 8.38
C GLY A 162 17.06 6.78 7.43
N ASN A 163 16.74 5.60 6.93
CA ASN A 163 17.49 4.87 5.90
C ASN A 163 17.08 5.24 4.45
N GLY A 164 16.11 6.16 4.25
CA GLY A 164 15.73 6.66 2.94
C GLY A 164 14.45 6.04 2.37
N ALA A 165 13.57 5.45 3.20
CA ALA A 165 12.21 5.19 2.74
C ALA A 165 11.48 6.53 2.53
N GLY A 166 11.13 6.85 1.30
CA GLY A 166 10.50 8.12 0.92
C GLY A 166 8.98 8.15 1.10
N GLU A 167 8.36 7.02 1.43
CA GLU A 167 6.92 6.89 1.66
C GLU A 167 6.64 5.67 2.53
N VAL A 168 5.56 5.71 3.32
CA VAL A 168 5.15 4.62 4.20
C VAL A 168 3.70 4.23 3.94
N VAL A 169 3.47 2.96 3.61
CA VAL A 169 2.13 2.33 3.64
C VAL A 169 1.94 1.66 5.00
N VAL A 170 0.92 2.09 5.73
CA VAL A 170 0.54 1.51 7.03
C VAL A 170 -0.64 0.57 6.81
N ASN A 171 -0.38 -0.73 6.85
CA ASN A 171 -1.41 -1.77 6.75
C ASN A 171 -1.84 -2.20 8.16
N SER A 172 -3.04 -1.80 8.59
CA SER A 172 -3.60 -2.29 9.85
C SER A 172 -4.19 -3.69 9.64
N ILE A 173 -3.53 -4.72 10.20
CA ILE A 173 -4.03 -6.11 10.16
C ILE A 173 -5.34 -6.23 10.93
N ASP A 174 -5.48 -5.49 12.04
CA ASP A 174 -6.66 -5.56 12.89
C ASP A 174 -7.94 -5.08 12.19
N THR A 175 -7.81 -4.18 11.21
CA THR A 175 -8.94 -3.59 10.48
C THR A 175 -9.06 -4.08 9.03
N ASP A 176 -8.06 -4.79 8.48
CA ASP A 176 -8.10 -5.23 7.07
C ASP A 176 -9.31 -6.12 6.77
N GLY A 177 -10.09 -5.73 5.76
CA GLY A 177 -11.30 -6.42 5.33
C GLY A 177 -12.51 -6.28 6.28
N VAL A 178 -12.34 -5.65 7.44
CA VAL A 178 -13.41 -5.50 8.46
C VAL A 178 -14.47 -4.48 8.03
N LYS A 179 -14.12 -3.49 7.20
CA LYS A 179 -15.03 -2.44 6.67
C LYS A 179 -15.70 -1.59 7.76
N LYS A 180 -14.96 -1.23 8.81
CA LYS A 180 -15.43 -0.39 9.93
C LYS A 180 -14.65 0.91 10.09
N GLY A 181 -13.95 1.34 9.05
CA GLY A 181 -13.10 2.52 9.03
C GLY A 181 -11.63 2.19 9.25
N PHE A 182 -10.79 3.17 8.90
CA PHE A 182 -9.33 3.10 9.08
C PHE A 182 -8.95 3.11 10.57
N ASP A 183 -7.80 2.55 10.90
CA ASP A 183 -7.22 2.59 12.24
C ASP A 183 -6.61 3.97 12.54
N LEU A 184 -7.44 4.90 13.00
CA LEU A 184 -7.02 6.29 13.22
C LEU A 184 -5.96 6.43 14.31
N GLU A 185 -5.97 5.58 15.33
CA GLU A 185 -4.99 5.62 16.42
C GLU A 185 -3.59 5.24 15.90
N MET A 186 -3.49 4.13 15.20
CA MET A 186 -2.23 3.66 14.59
C MET A 186 -1.71 4.66 13.56
N LEU A 187 -2.58 5.15 12.68
CA LEU A 187 -2.22 6.12 11.64
C LEU A 187 -1.78 7.47 12.24
N LYS A 188 -2.41 7.91 13.34
CA LYS A 188 -1.98 9.09 14.06
C LYS A 188 -0.58 8.92 14.63
N ALA A 189 -0.33 7.79 15.31
CA ALA A 189 0.98 7.51 15.89
C ALA A 189 2.10 7.51 14.83
N VAL A 190 1.85 6.91 13.66
CA VAL A 190 2.80 6.91 12.55
C VAL A 190 2.97 8.30 11.94
N SER A 191 1.87 8.97 11.57
CA SER A 191 1.94 10.27 10.87
C SER A 191 2.46 11.41 11.74
N ASP A 192 2.46 11.27 13.07
CA ASP A 192 3.13 12.20 13.97
C ASP A 192 4.62 11.90 14.15
N ALA A 193 5.04 10.69 13.82
CA ALA A 193 6.42 10.21 14.03
C ALA A 193 7.35 10.42 12.82
N VAL A 194 6.79 10.64 11.62
CA VAL A 194 7.56 10.79 10.38
C VAL A 194 7.10 12.00 9.56
N GLU A 195 7.99 12.51 8.69
CA GLU A 195 7.70 13.66 7.81
C GLU A 195 7.53 13.24 6.33
N VAL A 196 7.71 11.95 6.02
CA VAL A 196 7.44 11.41 4.68
C VAL A 196 5.95 11.12 4.52
N PRO A 197 5.43 11.08 3.27
CA PRO A 197 4.05 10.72 3.01
C PRO A 197 3.61 9.41 3.64
N VAL A 198 2.42 9.42 4.26
CA VAL A 198 1.81 8.24 4.90
C VAL A 198 0.54 7.86 4.14
N ILE A 199 0.46 6.59 3.75
CA ILE A 199 -0.69 5.96 3.09
C ILE A 199 -1.41 5.08 4.10
N ALA A 200 -2.68 5.37 4.35
CA ALA A 200 -3.55 4.55 5.20
C ALA A 200 -4.08 3.34 4.43
N SER A 201 -3.94 2.14 4.99
CA SER A 201 -4.42 0.89 4.40
C SER A 201 -5.07 0.00 5.45
N GLY A 202 -6.17 -0.67 5.05
CA GLY A 202 -6.97 -1.56 5.91
C GLY A 202 -8.12 -0.84 6.63
N GLY A 203 -9.32 -1.41 6.48
CA GLY A 203 -10.51 -0.99 7.23
C GLY A 203 -11.57 -0.20 6.47
N ALA A 204 -11.24 0.44 5.35
CA ALA A 204 -12.22 1.21 4.58
C ALA A 204 -13.42 0.36 4.14
N GLY A 205 -14.63 0.80 4.45
CA GLY A 205 -15.89 0.16 4.08
C GLY A 205 -16.81 1.03 3.25
N CYS A 206 -16.70 2.36 3.35
CA CYS A 206 -17.54 3.32 2.65
C CYS A 206 -16.77 4.63 2.34
N MET A 207 -17.41 5.56 1.63
CA MET A 207 -16.81 6.85 1.29
C MET A 207 -16.57 7.73 2.51
N GLU A 208 -17.44 7.66 3.49
CA GLU A 208 -17.38 8.43 4.76
C GLU A 208 -16.13 8.09 5.57
N ASP A 209 -15.59 6.89 5.45
CA ASP A 209 -14.36 6.49 6.14
C ASP A 209 -13.16 7.33 5.66
N PHE A 210 -13.11 7.65 4.36
CA PHE A 210 -12.07 8.53 3.81
C PHE A 210 -12.26 9.99 4.27
N VAL A 211 -13.50 10.46 4.35
CA VAL A 211 -13.78 11.80 4.90
C VAL A 211 -13.32 11.88 6.35
N THR A 212 -13.67 10.87 7.15
CA THR A 212 -13.27 10.76 8.56
C THR A 212 -11.74 10.72 8.70
N LEU A 213 -11.06 9.89 7.90
CA LEU A 213 -9.61 9.78 7.89
C LEU A 213 -8.95 11.14 7.66
N PHE A 214 -9.26 11.81 6.55
CA PHE A 214 -8.55 13.02 6.15
C PHE A 214 -8.92 14.25 7.00
N LYS A 215 -10.12 14.30 7.61
CA LYS A 215 -10.49 15.33 8.58
C LYS A 215 -9.80 15.11 9.92
N ALA A 216 -9.75 13.88 10.41
CA ALA A 216 -9.13 13.56 11.69
C ALA A 216 -7.59 13.63 11.62
N LEU A 217 -7.00 13.22 10.51
CA LEU A 217 -5.56 13.09 10.32
C LEU A 217 -5.08 13.84 9.05
N PRO A 218 -4.97 15.18 9.09
CA PRO A 218 -4.55 15.98 7.92
C PRO A 218 -3.14 15.65 7.41
N LYS A 219 -2.29 15.05 8.24
CA LYS A 219 -0.93 14.58 7.86
C LYS A 219 -0.94 13.31 7.03
N VAL A 220 -2.01 12.52 7.02
CA VAL A 220 -2.13 11.33 6.16
C VAL A 220 -2.37 11.77 4.73
N ASP A 221 -1.56 11.29 3.78
CA ASP A 221 -1.50 11.78 2.40
C ASP A 221 -2.38 10.99 1.44
N ALA A 222 -2.68 9.73 1.77
CA ALA A 222 -3.47 8.88 0.91
C ALA A 222 -4.32 7.86 1.68
N GLY A 223 -5.43 7.45 1.07
CA GLY A 223 -6.21 6.29 1.47
C GLY A 223 -6.14 5.20 0.41
N LEU A 224 -5.71 4.01 0.81
CA LEU A 224 -5.61 2.82 -0.01
C LEU A 224 -6.73 1.85 0.35
N ALA A 225 -7.40 1.30 -0.66
CA ALA A 225 -8.40 0.27 -0.49
C ALA A 225 -8.44 -0.70 -1.67
N ALA A 226 -8.99 -1.88 -1.45
CA ALA A 226 -9.13 -2.94 -2.45
C ALA A 226 -10.58 -3.35 -2.65
N SER A 227 -11.17 -4.09 -1.70
CA SER A 227 -12.46 -4.75 -1.84
C SER A 227 -13.61 -3.81 -2.23
N ILE A 228 -13.72 -2.65 -1.59
CA ILE A 228 -14.81 -1.69 -1.86
C ILE A 228 -14.78 -1.14 -3.28
N PHE A 229 -13.57 -1.04 -3.88
CA PHE A 229 -13.40 -0.64 -5.28
C PHE A 229 -13.63 -1.83 -6.22
N HIS A 230 -13.07 -3.00 -5.90
CA HIS A 230 -13.17 -4.19 -6.74
C HIS A 230 -14.62 -4.68 -6.91
N PHE A 231 -15.42 -4.58 -5.84
CA PHE A 231 -16.82 -5.00 -5.85
C PHE A 231 -17.79 -3.87 -6.24
N GLY A 232 -17.26 -2.68 -6.62
CA GLY A 232 -18.06 -1.54 -7.05
C GLY A 232 -18.91 -0.91 -5.96
N GLU A 233 -18.63 -1.20 -4.68
CA GLU A 233 -19.33 -0.60 -3.53
C GLU A 233 -19.06 0.91 -3.44
N VAL A 234 -17.83 1.31 -3.80
CA VAL A 234 -17.39 2.71 -3.92
C VAL A 234 -16.79 2.94 -5.30
N LYS A 235 -17.26 3.99 -5.99
CA LYS A 235 -16.66 4.47 -7.24
C LYS A 235 -15.70 5.62 -6.93
N ILE A 236 -14.51 5.60 -7.49
CA ILE A 236 -13.47 6.62 -7.25
C ILE A 236 -13.94 8.04 -7.59
N PRO A 237 -14.61 8.28 -8.74
CA PRO A 237 -15.13 9.63 -9.05
C PRO A 237 -16.15 10.15 -8.02
N ASP A 238 -17.01 9.27 -7.49
CA ASP A 238 -18.02 9.66 -6.52
C ASP A 238 -17.36 9.96 -5.15
N LEU A 239 -16.40 9.13 -4.75
CA LEU A 239 -15.59 9.37 -3.54
C LEU A 239 -14.85 10.73 -3.63
N LYS A 240 -14.19 11.00 -4.74
CA LYS A 240 -13.46 12.29 -4.92
C LYS A 240 -14.40 13.48 -4.91
N ARG A 241 -15.61 13.35 -5.45
CA ARG A 241 -16.64 14.39 -5.36
C ARG A 241 -17.04 14.64 -3.92
N MET A 242 -17.37 13.58 -3.16
CA MET A 242 -17.70 13.68 -1.73
C MET A 242 -16.57 14.31 -0.92
N LEU A 243 -15.32 13.95 -1.18
CA LEU A 243 -14.17 14.55 -0.50
C LEU A 243 -14.09 16.06 -0.75
N ARG A 244 -14.31 16.52 -2.00
CA ARG A 244 -14.35 17.96 -2.32
C ARG A 244 -15.51 18.68 -1.64
N GLU A 245 -16.69 18.09 -1.61
CA GLU A 245 -17.86 18.64 -0.90
C GLU A 245 -17.60 18.77 0.61
N ASN A 246 -16.69 17.95 1.15
CA ASN A 246 -16.22 18.01 2.53
C ASN A 246 -14.94 18.84 2.71
N GLU A 247 -14.59 19.70 1.76
CA GLU A 247 -13.42 20.62 1.78
C GLU A 247 -12.06 19.91 1.83
N ILE A 248 -12.01 18.63 1.41
CA ILE A 248 -10.79 17.87 1.30
C ILE A 248 -10.25 18.01 -0.13
N SER A 249 -9.01 18.52 -0.25
CA SER A 249 -8.37 18.73 -1.56
C SER A 249 -8.00 17.41 -2.21
N VAL A 250 -8.55 17.12 -3.38
CA VAL A 250 -8.25 15.96 -4.24
C VAL A 250 -8.13 16.42 -5.69
N ARG A 251 -7.38 15.67 -6.50
CA ARG A 251 -7.34 15.84 -7.96
C ARG A 251 -8.55 15.12 -8.58
N LEU A 252 -9.25 15.76 -9.51
CA LEU A 252 -10.33 15.14 -10.31
C LEU A 252 -9.80 14.61 -11.62
#